data_5006d4ff1703c0120dc83752264800be
#
_entry.id   5006d4ff1703c0120dc83752264800be
#
_cell.length_a   1.000
_cell.length_b   1.000
_cell.length_c   1.000
_cell.angle_alpha   90.00
_cell.angle_beta   90.00
_cell.angle_gamma   90.00
#
_symmetry.space_group_name_H-M   'P 1'
#
loop_
_entity.id
_entity.type
_entity.pdbx_description
1 polymer ?
#
loop_
_entity_poly.entity_id
_entity_poly.type
_entity_poly.pdbx_seq_one_letter_code
_entity_poly.pdbx_strand_id
1 'polypeptide(L)'
;MSGGNYLAMNGHEILKLIGGILALVMYLPMILEIVGSRGAGQSFATWGLWAVLDSMLTITLWQQHGNYFLSLGFALGGIVLAAFLLRQGNWSWGKFETVIALMVLASLAVWKFSGTRNATIAVTTAVCLAGVPGFVEMLRNPQPAAGKLWAGFTVANIFAFFGGTAMTVEERLVPLAFTVLCGLMVVACWWPKKTSL
;
A
#
# COMPACT_ATOMS: atom_id res chain seq x y z
N MET A 1 -1.90 -12.01 -43.96
CA MET A 1 -1.71 -10.78 -43.20
C MET A 1 -2.85 -10.66 -42.20
N SER A 2 -2.63 -11.14 -41.01
CA SER A 2 -3.62 -11.10 -39.91
C SER A 2 -3.45 -9.75 -39.21
N GLY A 3 -4.30 -8.78 -39.48
CA GLY A 3 -4.39 -7.49 -38.81
C GLY A 3 -4.86 -7.74 -37.37
N GLY A 4 -3.94 -7.73 -36.44
CA GLY A 4 -4.18 -8.12 -35.05
C GLY A 4 -5.04 -7.10 -34.30
N ASN A 5 -5.96 -7.62 -33.53
CA ASN A 5 -6.68 -6.94 -32.46
C ASN A 5 -5.71 -6.60 -31.30
N TYR A 6 -4.87 -5.58 -31.45
CA TYR A 6 -3.85 -5.19 -30.45
C TYR A 6 -4.37 -4.24 -29.35
N LEU A 7 -5.67 -3.98 -29.21
CA LEU A 7 -6.18 -2.96 -28.27
C LEU A 7 -7.39 -3.36 -27.42
N ALA A 8 -7.83 -4.60 -27.40
CA ALA A 8 -8.90 -5.01 -26.47
C ALA A 8 -8.27 -5.52 -25.17
N MET A 9 -8.10 -4.62 -24.18
CA MET A 9 -7.80 -5.05 -22.80
C MET A 9 -8.91 -6.01 -22.35
N ASN A 10 -8.53 -7.16 -21.81
CA ASN A 10 -9.50 -8.09 -21.23
C ASN A 10 -10.04 -7.54 -19.90
N GLY A 11 -11.19 -8.07 -19.44
CA GLY A 11 -11.84 -7.59 -18.21
C GLY A 11 -10.93 -7.65 -16.97
N HIS A 12 -10.02 -8.63 -16.89
CA HIS A 12 -9.06 -8.76 -15.80
C HIS A 12 -8.04 -7.63 -15.79
N GLU A 13 -7.48 -7.26 -16.94
CA GLU A 13 -6.53 -6.15 -17.05
C GLU A 13 -7.19 -4.80 -16.71
N ILE A 14 -8.46 -4.62 -17.09
CA ILE A 14 -9.24 -3.43 -16.72
C ILE A 14 -9.39 -3.35 -15.19
N LEU A 15 -9.72 -4.45 -14.52
CA LEU A 15 -9.86 -4.48 -13.06
C LEU A 15 -8.54 -4.22 -12.33
N LYS A 16 -7.41 -4.76 -12.82
CA LYS A 16 -6.07 -4.46 -12.30
C LYS A 16 -5.77 -2.96 -12.40
N LEU A 17 -6.03 -2.38 -13.56
CA LEU A 17 -5.79 -0.95 -13.82
C LEU A 17 -6.68 -0.07 -12.93
N ILE A 18 -7.98 -0.39 -12.82
CA ILE A 18 -8.91 0.32 -11.93
C ILE A 18 -8.39 0.28 -10.49
N GLY A 19 -7.96 -0.90 -10.00
CA GLY A 19 -7.38 -1.04 -8.66
C GLY A 19 -6.18 -0.11 -8.45
N GLY A 20 -5.24 -0.08 -9.40
CA GLY A 20 -4.07 0.79 -9.34
C GLY A 20 -4.42 2.29 -9.38
N ILE A 21 -5.32 2.70 -10.26
CA ILE A 21 -5.77 4.10 -10.36
C ILE A 21 -6.49 4.52 -9.07
N LEU A 22 -7.40 3.69 -8.55
CA LEU A 22 -8.09 3.97 -7.30
C LEU A 22 -7.11 4.09 -6.13
N ALA A 23 -6.12 3.18 -6.03
CA ALA A 23 -5.08 3.28 -5.01
C ALA A 23 -4.34 4.61 -5.09
N LEU A 24 -3.94 5.05 -6.27
CA LEU A 24 -3.27 6.34 -6.48
C LEU A 24 -4.19 7.52 -6.11
N VAL A 25 -5.45 7.50 -6.56
CA VAL A 25 -6.41 8.59 -6.32
C VAL A 25 -6.72 8.76 -4.84
N MET A 26 -6.71 7.66 -4.06
CA MET A 26 -6.95 7.73 -2.61
C MET A 26 -5.85 8.46 -1.84
N TYR A 27 -4.68 8.72 -2.43
CA TYR A 27 -3.68 9.61 -1.82
C TYR A 27 -4.04 11.09 -1.92
N LEU A 28 -4.91 11.51 -2.86
CA LEU A 28 -5.28 12.93 -3.01
C LEU A 28 -5.90 13.53 -1.75
N PRO A 29 -6.97 12.95 -1.14
CA PRO A 29 -7.53 13.50 0.10
C PRO A 29 -6.50 13.54 1.22
N MET A 30 -5.60 12.55 1.30
CA MET A 30 -4.54 12.47 2.28
C MET A 30 -3.49 13.60 2.11
N ILE A 31 -3.10 13.86 0.85
CA ILE A 31 -2.18 14.97 0.52
C ILE A 31 -2.84 16.31 0.84
N LEU A 32 -4.12 16.49 0.52
CA LEU A 32 -4.85 17.74 0.80
C LEU A 32 -4.95 17.98 2.32
N GLU A 33 -5.21 16.95 3.11
CA GLU A 33 -5.23 17.05 4.57
C GLU A 33 -3.85 17.44 5.12
N ILE A 34 -2.78 16.80 4.65
CA ILE A 34 -1.41 17.09 5.07
C ILE A 34 -0.99 18.50 4.68
N VAL A 35 -1.34 18.96 3.48
CA VAL A 35 -1.06 20.35 3.05
C VAL A 35 -1.81 21.34 3.93
N GLY A 36 -3.08 21.08 4.27
CA GLY A 36 -3.89 21.93 5.13
C GLY A 36 -3.44 21.95 6.59
N SER A 37 -2.97 20.82 7.13
CA SER A 37 -2.53 20.67 8.53
C SER A 37 -1.03 20.85 8.75
N ARG A 38 -0.26 21.19 7.71
CA ARG A 38 1.22 21.18 7.71
C ARG A 38 1.83 19.84 8.12
N GLY A 39 1.14 18.74 7.76
CA GLY A 39 1.61 17.38 7.98
C GLY A 39 1.63 16.94 9.45
N ALA A 40 0.82 17.53 10.32
CA ALA A 40 0.80 17.21 11.74
C ALA A 40 0.70 15.70 11.98
N GLY A 41 1.67 15.13 12.68
CA GLY A 41 1.72 13.71 13.05
C GLY A 41 2.18 12.75 11.94
N GLN A 42 2.50 13.24 10.74
CA GLN A 42 3.00 12.42 9.63
C GLN A 42 4.50 12.62 9.43
N SER A 43 5.22 11.55 9.09
CA SER A 43 6.68 11.58 8.89
C SER A 43 7.07 11.23 7.46
N PHE A 44 7.98 12.04 6.87
CA PHE A 44 8.64 11.70 5.61
C PHE A 44 9.30 10.32 5.66
N ALA A 45 10.01 10.00 6.75
CA ALA A 45 10.74 8.74 6.85
C ALA A 45 9.78 7.54 6.80
N THR A 46 8.65 7.59 7.50
CA THR A 46 7.62 6.54 7.49
C THR A 46 7.09 6.34 6.06
N TRP A 47 6.59 7.40 5.43
CA TRP A 47 6.00 7.32 4.10
C TRP A 47 7.02 7.01 3.00
N GLY A 48 8.26 7.48 3.16
CA GLY A 48 9.37 7.14 2.27
C GLY A 48 9.71 5.64 2.32
N LEU A 49 9.76 5.04 3.51
CA LEU A 49 10.01 3.61 3.67
C LEU A 49 8.86 2.75 3.10
N TRP A 50 7.60 3.17 3.29
CA TRP A 50 6.45 2.52 2.67
C TRP A 50 6.52 2.60 1.15
N ALA A 51 6.85 3.79 0.59
CA ALA A 51 7.02 3.96 -0.85
C ALA A 51 8.14 3.05 -1.42
N VAL A 52 9.23 2.83 -0.66
CA VAL A 52 10.29 1.88 -1.04
C VAL A 52 9.75 0.45 -1.08
N LEU A 53 9.01 0.00 -0.06
CA LEU A 53 8.41 -1.34 -0.03
C LEU A 53 7.44 -1.54 -1.21
N ASP A 54 6.55 -0.57 -1.47
CA ASP A 54 5.60 -0.65 -2.58
C ASP A 54 6.29 -0.61 -3.95
N SER A 55 7.39 0.13 -4.07
CA SER A 55 8.23 0.12 -5.28
C SER A 55 8.89 -1.25 -5.48
N MET A 56 9.38 -1.88 -4.42
CA MET A 56 9.92 -3.24 -4.49
C MET A 56 8.84 -4.24 -4.91
N LEU A 57 7.62 -4.16 -4.36
CA LEU A 57 6.48 -4.98 -4.79
C LEU A 57 6.17 -4.76 -6.27
N THR A 58 6.14 -3.52 -6.72
CA THR A 58 5.88 -3.18 -8.12
C THR A 58 6.91 -3.85 -9.03
N ILE A 59 8.20 -3.72 -8.72
CA ILE A 59 9.28 -4.28 -9.56
C ILE A 59 9.26 -5.81 -9.52
N THR A 60 9.10 -6.42 -8.34
CA THR A 60 9.10 -7.88 -8.23
C THR A 60 7.88 -8.51 -8.92
N LEU A 61 6.70 -7.90 -8.81
CA LEU A 61 5.51 -8.35 -9.52
C LEU A 61 5.62 -8.15 -11.04
N TRP A 62 6.16 -7.00 -11.47
CA TRP A 62 6.40 -6.74 -12.88
C TRP A 62 7.38 -7.77 -13.50
N GLN A 63 8.46 -8.11 -12.80
CA GLN A 63 9.42 -9.14 -13.24
C GLN A 63 8.78 -10.54 -13.34
N GLN A 64 7.73 -10.80 -12.58
CA GLN A 64 6.96 -12.05 -12.62
C GLN A 64 5.79 -12.01 -13.60
N HIS A 65 5.63 -10.93 -14.38
CA HIS A 65 4.47 -10.68 -15.24
C HIS A 65 3.13 -10.74 -14.48
N GLY A 66 3.15 -10.40 -13.18
CA GLY A 66 2.00 -10.46 -12.28
C GLY A 66 1.22 -9.14 -12.19
N ASN A 67 0.35 -9.07 -11.20
CA ASN A 67 -0.55 -7.94 -10.95
C ASN A 67 0.17 -6.79 -10.21
N TYR A 68 0.93 -5.98 -10.93
CA TYR A 68 1.74 -4.89 -10.35
C TYR A 68 1.05 -3.52 -10.31
N PHE A 69 -0.09 -3.33 -11.00
CA PHE A 69 -0.74 -2.01 -11.09
C PHE A 69 -1.15 -1.44 -9.73
N LEU A 70 -1.64 -2.30 -8.82
CA LEU A 70 -2.02 -1.90 -7.48
C LEU A 70 -0.83 -1.32 -6.68
N SER A 71 0.27 -2.09 -6.62
CA SER A 71 1.48 -1.66 -5.91
C SER A 71 2.14 -0.44 -6.57
N LEU A 72 2.04 -0.29 -7.90
CA LEU A 72 2.46 0.91 -8.60
C LEU A 72 1.66 2.14 -8.14
N GLY A 73 0.34 2.01 -8.01
CA GLY A 73 -0.52 3.09 -7.49
C GLY A 73 -0.10 3.50 -6.06
N PHE A 74 0.15 2.54 -5.18
CA PHE A 74 0.65 2.78 -3.82
C PHE A 74 2.04 3.42 -3.83
N ALA A 75 2.98 2.91 -4.62
CA ALA A 75 4.34 3.45 -4.73
C ALA A 75 4.34 4.91 -5.17
N LEU A 76 3.64 5.22 -6.27
CA LEU A 76 3.55 6.58 -6.79
C LEU A 76 2.88 7.54 -5.80
N GLY A 77 1.77 7.13 -5.19
CA GLY A 77 1.07 7.92 -4.16
C GLY A 77 1.95 8.16 -2.94
N GLY A 78 2.64 7.12 -2.45
CA GLY A 78 3.56 7.19 -1.32
C GLY A 78 4.77 8.10 -1.61
N ILE A 79 5.36 8.03 -2.81
CA ILE A 79 6.46 8.92 -3.23
C ILE A 79 6.01 10.38 -3.22
N VAL A 80 4.86 10.69 -3.82
CA VAL A 80 4.33 12.05 -3.87
C VAL A 80 4.06 12.56 -2.45
N LEU A 81 3.42 11.75 -1.60
CA LEU A 81 3.15 12.09 -0.22
C LEU A 81 4.44 12.35 0.58
N ALA A 82 5.43 11.46 0.47
CA ALA A 82 6.73 11.63 1.09
C ALA A 82 7.42 12.92 0.63
N ALA A 83 7.37 13.24 -0.67
CA ALA A 83 7.94 14.48 -1.19
C ALA A 83 7.28 15.75 -0.60
N PHE A 84 5.96 15.75 -0.39
CA PHE A 84 5.27 16.84 0.29
C PHE A 84 5.71 16.98 1.75
N LEU A 85 5.79 15.87 2.49
CA LEU A 85 6.25 15.88 3.89
C LEU A 85 7.70 16.35 4.03
N LEU A 86 8.58 15.95 3.10
CA LEU A 86 9.96 16.43 3.06
C LEU A 86 10.04 17.94 2.87
N ARG A 87 9.24 18.50 1.93
CA ARG A 87 9.18 19.94 1.69
C ARG A 87 8.65 20.72 2.89
N GLN A 88 7.79 20.12 3.71
CA GLN A 88 7.27 20.73 4.93
C GLN A 88 8.23 20.61 6.13
N GLY A 89 9.36 19.92 5.97
CA GLY A 89 10.32 19.70 7.05
C GLY A 89 9.86 18.67 8.07
N ASN A 90 8.86 17.85 7.75
CA ASN A 90 8.30 16.82 8.64
C ASN A 90 9.17 15.54 8.62
N TRP A 91 10.42 15.71 9.05
CA TRP A 91 11.34 14.60 9.22
C TRP A 91 11.30 14.11 10.66
N SER A 92 10.97 12.84 10.84
CA SER A 92 11.17 12.15 12.11
C SER A 92 11.69 10.73 11.84
N TRP A 93 12.58 10.28 12.71
CA TRP A 93 13.13 8.93 12.66
C TRP A 93 13.14 8.34 14.08
N GLY A 94 12.43 7.27 14.29
CA GLY A 94 12.34 6.61 15.57
C GLY A 94 12.61 5.10 15.48
N LYS A 95 12.25 4.39 16.51
CA LYS A 95 12.40 2.92 16.56
C LYS A 95 11.56 2.22 15.50
N PHE A 96 10.40 2.79 15.18
CA PHE A 96 9.49 2.23 14.19
C PHE A 96 10.09 2.29 12.78
N GLU A 97 10.60 3.45 12.37
CA GLU A 97 11.27 3.64 11.08
C GLU A 97 12.51 2.73 10.96
N THR A 98 13.26 2.57 12.05
CA THR A 98 14.40 1.64 12.11
C THR A 98 13.96 0.20 11.83
N VAL A 99 12.87 -0.26 12.45
CA VAL A 99 12.35 -1.62 12.21
C VAL A 99 11.91 -1.78 10.76
N ILE A 100 11.19 -0.80 10.18
CA ILE A 100 10.79 -0.88 8.77
C ILE A 100 12.03 -0.88 7.86
N ALA A 101 13.02 -0.05 8.13
CA ALA A 101 14.26 -0.02 7.34
C ALA A 101 15.00 -1.37 7.38
N LEU A 102 15.04 -2.04 8.54
CA LEU A 102 15.58 -3.39 8.65
C LEU A 102 14.77 -4.41 7.84
N MET A 103 13.44 -4.30 7.84
CA MET A 103 12.58 -5.16 7.00
C MET A 103 12.80 -4.90 5.50
N VAL A 104 13.03 -3.65 5.07
CA VAL A 104 13.43 -3.32 3.69
C VAL A 104 14.73 -4.02 3.34
N LEU A 105 15.77 -3.90 4.19
CA LEU A 105 17.07 -4.53 3.96
C LEU A 105 16.97 -6.06 3.91
N ALA A 106 16.20 -6.67 4.82
CA ALA A 106 15.94 -8.11 4.81
C ALA A 106 15.22 -8.54 3.52
N SER A 107 14.23 -7.77 3.06
CA SER A 107 13.52 -8.05 1.82
C SER A 107 14.41 -7.94 0.58
N LEU A 108 15.34 -6.97 0.55
CA LEU A 108 16.36 -6.85 -0.49
C LEU A 108 17.31 -8.06 -0.49
N ALA A 109 17.72 -8.53 0.69
CA ALA A 109 18.53 -9.73 0.81
C ALA A 109 17.79 -10.97 0.29
N VAL A 110 16.50 -11.14 0.66
CA VAL A 110 15.66 -12.23 0.12
C VAL A 110 15.56 -12.12 -1.40
N TRP A 111 15.37 -10.91 -1.95
CA TRP A 111 15.32 -10.72 -3.41
C TRP A 111 16.62 -11.18 -4.08
N LYS A 112 17.74 -10.75 -3.54
CA LYS A 112 19.06 -11.09 -4.12
C LYS A 112 19.38 -12.61 -4.07
N PHE A 113 19.03 -13.28 -2.97
CA PHE A 113 19.45 -14.66 -2.73
C PHE A 113 18.38 -15.72 -3.00
N SER A 114 17.09 -15.34 -2.99
CA SER A 114 15.97 -16.28 -3.08
C SER A 114 15.01 -15.98 -4.23
N GLY A 115 15.29 -14.95 -5.02
CA GLY A 115 14.53 -14.59 -6.22
C GLY A 115 13.27 -13.77 -5.96
N THR A 116 12.63 -13.36 -7.05
CA THR A 116 11.54 -12.37 -7.07
C THR A 116 10.27 -12.83 -6.34
N ARG A 117 9.89 -14.10 -6.48
CA ARG A 117 8.68 -14.63 -5.82
C ARG A 117 8.79 -14.58 -4.29
N ASN A 118 9.93 -15.01 -3.74
CA ASN A 118 10.18 -14.96 -2.30
C ASN A 118 10.32 -13.51 -1.81
N ALA A 119 10.89 -12.63 -2.63
CA ALA A 119 10.92 -11.19 -2.35
C ALA A 119 9.51 -10.62 -2.25
N THR A 120 8.61 -10.94 -3.18
CA THR A 120 7.20 -10.50 -3.13
C THR A 120 6.54 -10.92 -1.80
N ILE A 121 6.75 -12.16 -1.36
CA ILE A 121 6.22 -12.65 -0.08
C ILE A 121 6.83 -11.87 1.10
N ALA A 122 8.15 -11.71 1.11
CA ALA A 122 8.86 -11.00 2.17
C ALA A 122 8.42 -9.53 2.29
N VAL A 123 8.34 -8.82 1.16
CA VAL A 123 7.91 -7.42 1.13
C VAL A 123 6.45 -7.27 1.54
N THR A 124 5.55 -8.15 1.03
CA THR A 124 4.13 -8.15 1.44
C THR A 124 4.00 -8.33 2.95
N THR A 125 4.76 -9.27 3.52
CA THR A 125 4.80 -9.49 4.97
C THR A 125 5.33 -8.25 5.70
N ALA A 126 6.39 -7.63 5.20
CA ALA A 126 6.97 -6.41 5.78
C ALA A 126 5.94 -5.26 5.81
N VAL A 127 5.19 -5.04 4.72
CA VAL A 127 4.12 -4.02 4.67
C VAL A 127 3.02 -4.33 5.68
N CYS A 128 2.56 -5.58 5.76
CA CYS A 128 1.54 -5.97 6.74
C CYS A 128 2.01 -5.75 8.18
N LEU A 129 3.25 -6.11 8.51
CA LEU A 129 3.83 -5.88 9.83
C LEU A 129 4.01 -4.39 10.14
N ALA A 130 4.43 -3.60 9.15
CA ALA A 130 4.53 -2.15 9.27
C ALA A 130 3.18 -1.47 9.51
N GLY A 131 2.07 -2.09 9.10
CA GLY A 131 0.71 -1.62 9.37
C GLY A 131 0.22 -1.86 10.81
N VAL A 132 0.81 -2.83 11.54
CA VAL A 132 0.32 -3.23 12.87
C VAL A 132 0.30 -2.08 13.89
N PRO A 133 1.35 -1.26 14.05
CA PRO A 133 1.30 -0.14 14.99
C PRO A 133 0.19 0.86 14.67
N GLY A 134 -0.02 1.17 13.39
CA GLY A 134 -1.12 2.04 12.95
C GLY A 134 -2.49 1.44 13.29
N PHE A 135 -2.67 0.14 13.08
CA PHE A 135 -3.90 -0.57 13.46
C PHE A 135 -4.16 -0.50 14.98
N VAL A 136 -3.12 -0.75 15.79
CA VAL A 136 -3.24 -0.67 17.26
C VAL A 136 -3.58 0.76 17.70
N GLU A 137 -2.96 1.77 17.09
CA GLU A 137 -3.25 3.18 17.39
C GLU A 137 -4.69 3.54 17.02
N MET A 138 -5.18 3.11 15.85
CA MET A 138 -6.57 3.32 15.44
C MET A 138 -7.58 2.65 16.38
N LEU A 139 -7.27 1.47 16.92
CA LEU A 139 -8.12 0.82 17.93
C LEU A 139 -8.18 1.61 19.25
N ARG A 140 -7.07 2.24 19.65
CA ARG A 140 -6.98 3.06 20.87
C ARG A 140 -7.65 4.42 20.68
N ASN A 141 -7.43 5.03 19.53
CA ASN A 141 -7.88 6.36 19.16
C ASN A 141 -8.65 6.33 17.82
N PRO A 142 -9.87 5.79 17.78
CA PRO A 142 -10.65 5.67 16.54
C PRO A 142 -10.84 7.01 15.82
N GLN A 143 -10.58 7.02 14.52
CA GLN A 143 -10.65 8.20 13.66
C GLN A 143 -11.63 7.93 12.50
N PRO A 144 -12.93 8.17 12.64
CA PRO A 144 -13.93 7.86 11.61
C PRO A 144 -13.67 8.54 10.26
N ALA A 145 -13.04 9.71 10.25
CA ALA A 145 -12.66 10.40 9.03
C ALA A 145 -11.63 9.59 8.21
N ALA A 146 -10.62 9.02 8.87
CA ALA A 146 -9.64 8.14 8.23
C ALA A 146 -10.26 6.83 7.73
N GLY A 147 -11.37 6.37 8.33
CA GLY A 147 -12.07 5.17 7.90
C GLY A 147 -12.55 5.22 6.45
N LYS A 148 -12.94 6.39 5.94
CA LYS A 148 -13.34 6.57 4.53
C LYS A 148 -12.15 6.35 3.59
N LEU A 149 -10.96 6.81 3.97
CA LEU A 149 -9.74 6.63 3.20
C LEU A 149 -9.36 5.15 3.13
N TRP A 150 -9.36 4.46 4.27
CA TRP A 150 -9.06 3.03 4.33
C TRP A 150 -10.10 2.20 3.58
N ALA A 151 -11.37 2.59 3.60
CA ALA A 151 -12.42 1.97 2.78
C ALA A 151 -12.13 2.11 1.28
N GLY A 152 -11.69 3.29 0.82
CA GLY A 152 -11.28 3.51 -0.55
C GLY A 152 -10.10 2.61 -0.97
N PHE A 153 -9.08 2.49 -0.14
CA PHE A 153 -7.99 1.55 -0.37
C PHE A 153 -8.47 0.09 -0.37
N THR A 154 -9.38 -0.29 0.52
CA THR A 154 -9.97 -1.64 0.53
C THR A 154 -10.66 -1.94 -0.80
N VAL A 155 -11.45 -1.01 -1.33
CA VAL A 155 -12.13 -1.15 -2.63
C VAL A 155 -11.10 -1.29 -3.75
N ALA A 156 -10.03 -0.49 -3.78
CA ALA A 156 -8.96 -0.60 -4.75
C ALA A 156 -8.31 -2.00 -4.76
N ASN A 157 -8.05 -2.54 -3.56
CA ASN A 157 -7.49 -3.89 -3.39
C ASN A 157 -8.45 -4.97 -3.85
N ILE A 158 -9.77 -4.83 -3.61
CA ILE A 158 -10.79 -5.76 -4.09
C ILE A 158 -10.82 -5.80 -5.62
N PHE A 159 -10.80 -4.65 -6.30
CA PHE A 159 -10.72 -4.61 -7.76
C PHE A 159 -9.46 -5.32 -8.27
N ALA A 160 -8.31 -5.04 -7.68
CA ALA A 160 -7.06 -5.68 -8.04
C ALA A 160 -7.09 -7.21 -7.79
N PHE A 161 -7.72 -7.67 -6.69
CA PHE A 161 -7.88 -9.09 -6.38
C PHE A 161 -8.69 -9.81 -7.45
N PHE A 162 -9.84 -9.25 -7.86
CA PHE A 162 -10.67 -9.82 -8.92
C PHE A 162 -10.05 -9.66 -10.31
N GLY A 163 -9.14 -8.70 -10.48
CA GLY A 163 -8.31 -8.56 -11.67
C GLY A 163 -7.28 -9.68 -11.84
N GLY A 164 -6.89 -10.37 -10.75
CA GLY A 164 -5.98 -11.51 -10.84
C GLY A 164 -6.57 -12.69 -11.61
N THR A 165 -5.78 -13.27 -12.52
CA THR A 165 -6.22 -14.37 -13.41
C THR A 165 -6.06 -15.75 -12.77
N ALA A 166 -5.20 -15.88 -11.75
CA ALA A 166 -4.91 -17.14 -11.06
C ALA A 166 -4.74 -16.94 -9.55
N MET A 167 -4.89 -18.00 -8.76
CA MET A 167 -4.64 -18.01 -7.31
C MET A 167 -3.14 -18.21 -7.03
N THR A 168 -2.32 -17.29 -7.49
CA THR A 168 -0.86 -17.34 -7.33
C THR A 168 -0.34 -16.15 -6.52
N VAL A 169 0.92 -16.23 -6.09
CA VAL A 169 1.59 -15.16 -5.32
C VAL A 169 1.63 -13.87 -6.14
N GLU A 170 2.01 -13.96 -7.41
CA GLU A 170 2.19 -12.84 -8.32
C GLU A 170 0.89 -12.16 -8.74
N GLU A 171 -0.24 -12.86 -8.64
CA GLU A 171 -1.54 -12.33 -9.05
C GLU A 171 -2.41 -11.85 -7.89
N ARG A 172 -2.44 -12.58 -6.77
CA ARG A 172 -3.46 -12.35 -5.72
C ARG A 172 -2.93 -12.15 -4.32
N LEU A 173 -1.68 -12.49 -4.00
CA LEU A 173 -1.16 -12.37 -2.64
C LEU A 173 -1.25 -10.92 -2.13
N VAL A 174 -0.70 -9.97 -2.90
CA VAL A 174 -0.63 -8.55 -2.50
C VAL A 174 -2.03 -7.96 -2.33
N PRO A 175 -2.94 -8.02 -3.33
CA PRO A 175 -4.26 -7.45 -3.17
C PRO A 175 -5.08 -8.14 -2.06
N LEU A 176 -4.91 -9.45 -1.81
CA LEU A 176 -5.56 -10.14 -0.71
C LEU A 176 -5.06 -9.63 0.65
N ALA A 177 -3.74 -9.62 0.85
CA ALA A 177 -3.11 -9.18 2.10
C ALA A 177 -3.48 -7.73 2.43
N PHE A 178 -3.47 -6.86 1.42
CA PHE A 178 -3.81 -5.46 1.59
C PHE A 178 -5.32 -5.23 1.77
N THR A 179 -6.18 -6.05 1.15
CA THR A 179 -7.63 -6.04 1.44
C THR A 179 -7.88 -6.32 2.92
N VAL A 180 -7.20 -7.34 3.47
CA VAL A 180 -7.33 -7.69 4.89
C VAL A 180 -6.79 -6.56 5.77
N LEU A 181 -5.59 -6.04 5.49
CA LEU A 181 -4.97 -4.96 6.27
C LEU A 181 -5.84 -3.70 6.26
N CYS A 182 -6.23 -3.22 5.07
CA CYS A 182 -7.06 -2.01 4.94
C CYS A 182 -8.46 -2.22 5.54
N GLY A 183 -9.05 -3.40 5.38
CA GLY A 183 -10.33 -3.75 5.99
C GLY A 183 -10.27 -3.74 7.52
N LEU A 184 -9.20 -4.26 8.12
CA LEU A 184 -8.97 -4.16 9.56
C LEU A 184 -8.82 -2.70 10.00
N MET A 185 -8.12 -1.86 9.24
CA MET A 185 -8.01 -0.42 9.50
C MET A 185 -9.39 0.26 9.47
N VAL A 186 -10.26 -0.09 8.50
CA VAL A 186 -11.66 0.41 8.46
C VAL A 186 -12.39 0.07 9.75
N VAL A 187 -12.33 -1.20 10.17
CA VAL A 187 -12.97 -1.65 11.42
C VAL A 187 -12.42 -0.88 12.62
N ALA A 188 -11.09 -0.72 12.71
CA ALA A 188 -10.46 0.01 13.81
C ALA A 188 -10.86 1.49 13.86
N CYS A 189 -10.99 2.16 12.71
CA CYS A 189 -11.41 3.56 12.62
C CYS A 189 -12.82 3.83 13.17
N TRP A 190 -13.72 2.84 13.08
CA TRP A 190 -15.09 2.92 13.55
C TRP A 190 -15.34 2.10 14.81
N TRP A 191 -14.28 1.58 15.45
CA TRP A 191 -14.43 0.84 16.70
C TRP A 191 -15.02 1.73 17.78
N PRO A 192 -16.06 1.27 18.51
CA PRO A 192 -16.66 2.09 19.56
C PRO A 192 -15.64 2.38 20.66
N LYS A 193 -15.47 3.68 21.00
CA LYS A 193 -14.67 4.05 22.17
C LYS A 193 -15.26 3.40 23.40
N LYS A 194 -14.46 2.68 24.19
CA LYS A 194 -14.85 2.31 25.54
C LYS A 194 -15.04 3.63 26.31
N THR A 195 -16.27 3.96 26.64
CA THR A 195 -16.57 4.99 27.65
C THR A 195 -15.96 4.47 28.94
N SER A 196 -14.88 5.10 29.41
CA SER A 196 -14.40 4.91 30.80
C SER A 196 -15.53 5.43 31.70
N LEU A 197 -16.24 4.50 32.31
CA LEU A 197 -17.11 4.77 33.47
C LEU A 197 -16.24 5.19 34.65
#